data_06b9d43668b45d12172901a344bb0bfa
#
_entry.id   06b9d43668b45d12172901a344bb0bfa
#
_cell.length_a   1.000
_cell.length_b   1.000
_cell.length_c   1.000
_cell.angle_alpha   90.00
_cell.angle_beta   90.00
_cell.angle_gamma   90.00
#
_symmetry.space_group_name_H-M   'P 1'
#
loop_
_entity.id
_entity.type
_entity.pdbx_description
1 polymer ?
#
loop_
_entity_poly.entity_id
_entity_poly.type
_entity_poly.pdbx_seq_one_letter_code
_entity_poly.pdbx_strand_id
1 'polypeptide(L)'
;MPCSKFKINFISIAGYFEDDASDELTNDPVFKSVLEKDALASQPTVSRFFNRMDEDTLNQFLAIARVLRKKIYSIQMPQAVILDLDSTLLDAYGRQEGRAFNFHYQSNGYHPLVCYDGMTGDLIKIQLRDGTQYSCTGVVDFLQPVLDIHSARYHIQTV
;
A
#
# COMPACT_ATOMS: atom_id res chain seq x y z
N MET A 1 -16.07 4.38 -17.42
CA MET A 1 -15.21 5.21 -16.58
C MET A 1 -13.89 4.52 -16.18
N PRO A 2 -12.98 4.21 -17.09
CA PRO A 2 -11.68 3.64 -16.71
C PRO A 2 -10.57 4.68 -16.50
N CYS A 3 -10.85 5.96 -16.78
CA CYS A 3 -9.79 6.97 -16.94
C CYS A 3 -9.05 7.37 -15.64
N SER A 4 -9.72 7.44 -14.49
CA SER A 4 -9.10 7.88 -13.23
C SER A 4 -8.11 6.85 -12.68
N LYS A 5 -8.37 5.57 -12.86
CA LYS A 5 -7.52 4.47 -12.37
C LYS A 5 -6.14 4.46 -13.04
N PHE A 6 -6.08 4.68 -14.35
CA PHE A 6 -4.79 4.73 -15.07
C PHE A 6 -3.98 5.96 -14.69
N LYS A 7 -4.60 7.13 -14.55
CA LYS A 7 -3.89 8.35 -14.15
C LYS A 7 -3.18 8.17 -12.81
N ILE A 8 -3.86 7.63 -11.80
CA ILE A 8 -3.29 7.41 -10.46
C ILE A 8 -2.03 6.56 -10.53
N ASN A 9 -2.06 5.45 -11.27
CA ASN A 9 -0.89 4.60 -11.44
C ASN A 9 0.28 5.34 -12.10
N PHE A 10 0.01 6.10 -13.17
CA PHE A 10 1.06 6.84 -13.88
C PHE A 10 1.65 7.98 -13.06
N ILE A 11 0.85 8.73 -12.31
CA ILE A 11 1.37 9.79 -11.45
C ILE A 11 2.21 9.22 -10.31
N SER A 12 1.81 8.07 -9.73
CA SER A 12 2.60 7.38 -8.70
C SER A 12 3.93 6.85 -9.26
N ILE A 13 3.94 6.25 -10.47
CA ILE A 13 5.16 5.79 -11.15
C ILE A 13 6.09 6.98 -11.45
N ALA A 14 5.54 8.15 -11.77
CA ALA A 14 6.29 9.38 -12.02
C ALA A 14 6.79 10.07 -10.72
N GLY A 15 6.49 9.51 -9.55
CA GLY A 15 6.96 10.02 -8.26
C GLY A 15 6.03 11.04 -7.59
N TYR A 16 4.81 11.21 -8.10
CA TYR A 16 3.81 12.07 -7.48
C TYR A 16 2.87 11.22 -6.60
N PHE A 17 2.96 11.36 -5.30
CA PHE A 17 2.22 10.52 -4.34
C PHE A 17 0.97 11.19 -3.77
N GLU A 18 0.83 12.50 -3.98
CA GLU A 18 -0.31 13.29 -3.50
C GLU A 18 -1.31 13.55 -4.61
N ASP A 19 -2.59 13.63 -4.26
CA ASP A 19 -3.67 13.88 -5.23
C ASP A 19 -3.66 15.33 -5.76
N ASP A 20 -3.06 16.27 -5.02
CA ASP A 20 -2.89 17.68 -5.41
C ASP A 20 -2.11 17.83 -6.72
N ALA A 21 -1.09 17.00 -6.95
CA ALA A 21 -0.35 16.97 -8.19
C ALA A 21 -1.23 16.69 -9.43
N SER A 22 -2.41 16.15 -9.21
CA SER A 22 -3.36 15.85 -10.30
C SER A 22 -3.83 17.09 -11.04
N ASP A 23 -3.97 18.24 -10.39
CA ASP A 23 -4.42 19.47 -11.04
C ASP A 23 -3.30 20.06 -11.91
N GLU A 24 -2.06 20.04 -11.43
CA GLU A 24 -0.90 20.50 -12.19
C GLU A 24 -0.69 19.65 -13.45
N LEU A 25 -0.89 18.33 -13.35
CA LEU A 25 -0.72 17.39 -14.45
C LEU A 25 -1.95 17.24 -15.36
N THR A 26 -3.05 17.96 -15.10
CA THR A 26 -4.30 17.81 -15.87
C THR A 26 -4.12 18.09 -17.35
N ASN A 27 -3.25 19.04 -17.69
CA ASN A 27 -2.97 19.45 -19.05
C ASN A 27 -1.56 19.07 -19.53
N ASP A 28 -0.83 18.26 -18.75
CA ASP A 28 0.51 17.82 -19.14
C ASP A 28 0.45 17.04 -20.47
N PRO A 29 1.23 17.45 -21.49
CA PRO A 29 1.14 16.85 -22.82
C PRO A 29 1.65 15.41 -22.86
N VAL A 30 2.63 15.05 -22.01
CA VAL A 30 3.18 13.69 -21.96
C VAL A 30 2.14 12.74 -21.37
N PHE A 31 1.56 13.10 -20.22
CA PHE A 31 0.50 12.30 -19.61
C PHE A 31 -0.75 12.19 -20.50
N LYS A 32 -1.13 13.26 -21.17
CA LYS A 32 -2.25 13.24 -22.13
C LYS A 32 -1.99 12.28 -23.28
N SER A 33 -0.78 12.31 -23.83
CA SER A 33 -0.36 11.42 -24.92
C SER A 33 -0.33 9.97 -24.49
N VAL A 34 0.28 9.65 -23.33
CA VAL A 34 0.38 8.28 -22.82
C VAL A 34 -0.99 7.68 -22.47
N LEU A 35 -1.88 8.52 -21.95
CA LEU A 35 -3.21 8.09 -21.53
C LEU A 35 -4.29 8.23 -22.63
N GLU A 36 -3.89 8.74 -23.80
CA GLU A 36 -4.77 8.98 -24.95
C GLU A 36 -6.00 9.82 -24.57
N LYS A 37 -5.78 10.94 -23.87
CA LYS A 37 -6.85 11.81 -23.34
C LYS A 37 -6.59 13.28 -23.64
N ASP A 38 -7.65 14.00 -23.95
CA ASP A 38 -7.60 15.46 -24.13
C ASP A 38 -7.44 16.20 -22.80
N ALA A 39 -8.00 15.67 -21.73
CA ALA A 39 -7.84 16.16 -20.35
C ALA A 39 -7.81 15.01 -19.36
N LEU A 40 -7.05 15.16 -18.30
CA LEU A 40 -6.92 14.17 -17.25
C LEU A 40 -7.85 14.50 -16.07
N ALA A 41 -8.04 13.53 -15.18
CA ALA A 41 -8.85 13.72 -13.99
C ALA A 41 -8.24 14.81 -13.09
N SER A 42 -9.06 15.72 -12.63
CA SER A 42 -8.67 16.75 -11.65
C SER A 42 -8.54 16.17 -10.25
N GLN A 43 -7.89 16.92 -9.34
CA GLN A 43 -7.74 16.55 -7.93
C GLN A 43 -9.07 16.15 -7.27
N PRO A 44 -10.17 16.90 -7.38
CA PRO A 44 -11.45 16.49 -6.79
C PRO A 44 -11.99 15.15 -7.32
N THR A 45 -11.62 14.78 -8.54
CA THR A 45 -12.02 13.49 -9.13
C THR A 45 -11.18 12.35 -8.55
N VAL A 46 -9.89 12.57 -8.33
CA VAL A 46 -9.00 11.62 -7.68
C VAL A 46 -9.37 11.45 -6.21
N SER A 47 -9.61 12.54 -5.49
CA SER A 47 -10.05 12.51 -4.09
C SER A 47 -11.37 11.75 -3.93
N ARG A 48 -12.38 12.00 -4.79
CA ARG A 48 -13.63 11.21 -4.80
C ARG A 48 -13.41 9.72 -5.13
N PHE A 49 -12.37 9.39 -5.87
CA PHE A 49 -12.02 7.99 -6.13
C PHE A 49 -11.48 7.34 -4.83
N PHE A 50 -10.57 7.98 -4.12
CA PHE A 50 -10.05 7.48 -2.84
C PHE A 50 -11.14 7.37 -1.77
N ASN A 51 -12.03 8.36 -1.67
CA ASN A 51 -13.14 8.37 -0.71
C ASN A 51 -14.17 7.24 -0.92
N ARG A 52 -14.09 6.49 -2.01
CA ARG A 52 -14.92 5.30 -2.27
C ARG A 52 -14.21 3.99 -1.93
N MET A 53 -12.94 4.07 -1.54
CA MET A 53 -12.19 2.91 -1.10
C MET A 53 -12.55 2.57 0.33
N ASP A 54 -12.70 1.30 0.59
CA ASP A 54 -13.03 0.71 1.87
C ASP A 54 -12.09 -0.47 2.16
N GLU A 55 -12.33 -1.17 3.25
CA GLU A 55 -11.55 -2.34 3.63
C GLU A 55 -11.61 -3.46 2.57
N ASP A 56 -12.77 -3.65 1.93
CA ASP A 56 -12.91 -4.62 0.84
C ASP A 56 -12.04 -4.26 -0.36
N THR A 57 -11.94 -2.98 -0.68
CA THR A 57 -11.06 -2.48 -1.73
C THR A 57 -9.60 -2.75 -1.41
N LEU A 58 -9.17 -2.53 -0.16
CA LEU A 58 -7.81 -2.84 0.29
C LEU A 58 -7.52 -4.34 0.17
N ASN A 59 -8.45 -5.19 0.59
CA ASN A 59 -8.33 -6.64 0.46
C ASN A 59 -8.23 -7.09 -1.00
N GLN A 60 -8.94 -6.44 -1.93
CA GLN A 60 -8.81 -6.69 -3.37
C GLN A 60 -7.42 -6.31 -3.89
N PHE A 61 -6.85 -5.20 -3.48
CA PHE A 61 -5.48 -4.82 -3.85
C PHE A 61 -4.45 -5.85 -3.35
N LEU A 62 -4.57 -6.28 -2.11
CA LEU A 62 -3.70 -7.33 -1.55
C LEU A 62 -3.86 -8.67 -2.31
N ALA A 63 -5.09 -9.01 -2.73
CA ALA A 63 -5.34 -10.20 -3.53
C ALA A 63 -4.69 -10.09 -4.93
N ILE A 64 -4.76 -8.92 -5.58
CA ILE A 64 -4.09 -8.66 -6.86
C ILE A 64 -2.57 -8.78 -6.70
N ALA A 65 -1.98 -8.16 -5.69
CA ALA A 65 -0.55 -8.26 -5.41
C ALA A 65 -0.11 -9.72 -5.22
N ARG A 66 -0.93 -10.53 -4.53
CA ARG A 66 -0.70 -11.97 -4.37
C ARG A 66 -0.73 -12.73 -5.70
N VAL A 67 -1.68 -12.42 -6.58
CA VAL A 67 -1.78 -13.04 -7.91
C VAL A 67 -0.56 -12.69 -8.76
N LEU A 68 -0.15 -11.42 -8.77
CA LEU A 68 1.03 -10.97 -9.50
C LEU A 68 2.30 -11.67 -8.98
N ARG A 69 2.48 -11.74 -7.66
CA ARG A 69 3.62 -12.45 -7.06
C ARG A 69 3.62 -13.93 -7.42
N LYS A 70 2.47 -14.61 -7.38
CA LYS A 70 2.37 -16.00 -7.84
C LYS A 70 2.81 -16.17 -9.30
N LYS A 71 2.47 -15.22 -10.15
CA LYS A 71 2.86 -15.23 -11.57
C LYS A 71 4.37 -15.03 -11.72
N ILE A 72 4.97 -14.11 -10.98
CA ILE A 72 6.43 -13.91 -10.95
C ILE A 72 7.12 -15.18 -10.47
N TYR A 73 6.66 -15.78 -9.37
CA TYR A 73 7.22 -17.02 -8.82
C TYR A 73 7.05 -18.24 -9.74
N SER A 74 6.06 -18.22 -10.64
CA SER A 74 5.93 -19.28 -11.66
C SER A 74 7.01 -19.20 -12.77
N ILE A 75 7.61 -18.02 -12.94
CA ILE A 75 8.71 -17.80 -13.89
C ILE A 75 10.04 -18.04 -13.20
N GLN A 76 10.21 -17.47 -12.01
CA GLN A 76 11.42 -17.60 -11.20
C GLN A 76 11.05 -17.79 -9.74
N MET A 77 11.07 -19.04 -9.29
CA MET A 77 10.77 -19.37 -7.91
C MET A 77 11.91 -18.93 -6.99
N PRO A 78 11.68 -18.10 -5.98
CA PRO A 78 12.71 -17.72 -5.02
C PRO A 78 13.10 -18.94 -4.17
N GLN A 79 14.39 -19.04 -3.82
CA GLN A 79 14.88 -20.11 -2.93
C GLN A 79 14.46 -19.89 -1.47
N ALA A 80 14.30 -18.63 -1.08
CA ALA A 80 13.84 -18.21 0.24
C ALA A 80 12.99 -16.96 0.13
N VAL A 81 12.10 -16.76 1.09
CA VAL A 81 11.35 -15.51 1.29
C VAL A 81 11.68 -15.02 2.69
N ILE A 82 12.15 -13.79 2.80
CA ILE A 82 12.40 -13.14 4.08
C ILE A 82 11.21 -12.23 4.39
N LEU A 83 10.48 -12.57 5.44
CA LEU A 83 9.39 -11.71 5.91
C LEU A 83 9.97 -10.60 6.77
N ASP A 84 10.09 -9.43 6.19
CA ASP A 84 10.53 -8.22 6.87
C ASP A 84 9.30 -7.50 7.42
N LEU A 85 9.23 -7.38 8.73
CA LEU A 85 8.10 -6.82 9.46
C LEU A 85 8.50 -5.52 10.11
N ASP A 86 7.79 -4.46 9.79
CA ASP A 86 8.05 -3.14 10.33
C ASP A 86 6.76 -2.42 10.74
N SER A 87 6.92 -1.42 11.59
CA SER A 87 5.87 -0.48 11.94
C SER A 87 6.44 0.93 11.92
N THR A 88 5.75 1.83 11.27
CA THR A 88 6.18 3.23 11.14
C THR A 88 5.05 4.17 11.52
N LEU A 89 5.40 5.42 11.85
CA LEU A 89 4.39 6.43 12.07
C LEU A 89 3.99 7.05 10.72
N LEU A 90 2.69 7.10 10.46
CA LEU A 90 2.10 7.95 9.44
C LEU A 90 1.50 9.17 10.12
N ASP A 91 2.21 10.29 10.05
CA ASP A 91 1.72 11.56 10.59
C ASP A 91 0.36 11.92 9.99
N ALA A 92 -0.58 12.31 10.83
CA ALA A 92 -1.90 12.72 10.41
C ALA A 92 -2.29 14.03 11.07
N TYR A 93 -2.92 14.89 10.31
CA TYR A 93 -3.35 16.22 10.73
C TYR A 93 -4.87 16.32 10.81
N GLY A 94 -5.35 17.22 11.64
CA GLY A 94 -6.79 17.43 11.81
C GLY A 94 -7.47 16.35 12.68
N ARG A 95 -8.78 16.21 12.53
CA ARG A 95 -9.61 15.26 13.30
C ARG A 95 -9.97 14.08 12.42
N GLN A 96 -9.10 13.08 12.40
CA GLN A 96 -9.32 11.85 11.63
C GLN A 96 -9.60 10.69 12.60
N GLU A 97 -10.51 9.80 12.23
CA GLU A 97 -10.84 8.60 12.99
C GLU A 97 -9.59 7.70 13.13
N GLY A 98 -9.33 7.21 14.34
CA GLY A 98 -8.16 6.38 14.63
C GLY A 98 -6.84 7.13 14.74
N ARG A 99 -6.81 8.44 14.46
CA ARG A 99 -5.64 9.28 14.73
C ARG A 99 -5.44 9.40 16.23
N ALA A 100 -4.25 9.05 16.71
CA ALA A 100 -3.92 9.13 18.13
C ALA A 100 -2.45 9.50 18.34
N PHE A 101 -2.12 9.91 19.57
CA PHE A 101 -0.77 10.27 19.93
C PHE A 101 0.08 9.00 20.13
N ASN A 102 1.20 8.93 19.41
CA ASN A 102 2.19 7.88 19.57
C ASN A 102 3.33 8.36 20.48
N PHE A 103 3.49 7.70 21.61
CA PHE A 103 4.50 8.08 22.61
C PHE A 103 5.94 7.80 22.16
N HIS A 104 6.15 6.82 21.29
CA HIS A 104 7.48 6.50 20.78
C HIS A 104 7.99 7.59 19.84
N TYR A 105 7.13 8.03 18.93
CA TYR A 105 7.44 9.06 17.93
C TYR A 105 7.10 10.48 18.41
N GLN A 106 6.43 10.63 19.54
CA GLN A 106 5.95 11.92 20.10
C GLN A 106 5.15 12.75 19.07
N SER A 107 4.38 12.10 18.25
CA SER A 107 3.56 12.71 17.22
C SER A 107 2.19 12.05 17.13
N ASN A 108 1.25 12.74 16.47
CA ASN A 108 -0.10 12.24 16.24
C ASN A 108 -0.20 11.64 14.85
N GLY A 109 -0.74 10.42 14.77
CA GLY A 109 -0.89 9.77 13.48
C GLY A 109 -1.49 8.38 13.61
N TYR A 110 -1.17 7.54 12.65
CA TYR A 110 -1.45 6.12 12.62
C TYR A 110 -0.15 5.34 12.78
N HIS A 111 -0.22 4.12 13.30
CA HIS A 111 0.94 3.26 13.47
C HIS A 111 0.72 1.92 12.73
N PRO A 112 0.72 1.92 11.39
CA PRO A 112 0.49 0.73 10.59
C PRO A 112 1.55 -0.34 10.85
N LEU A 113 1.15 -1.59 10.62
CA LEU A 113 2.02 -2.73 10.57
C LEU A 113 2.16 -3.16 9.11
N VAL A 114 3.40 -3.31 8.64
CA VAL A 114 3.72 -3.66 7.26
C VAL A 114 4.60 -4.90 7.23
N CYS A 115 4.37 -5.75 6.23
CA CYS A 115 5.21 -6.90 5.96
C CYS A 115 5.66 -6.86 4.50
N TYR A 116 6.96 -6.87 4.29
CA TYR A 116 7.60 -6.94 2.98
C TYR A 116 8.31 -8.27 2.78
N ASP A 117 8.56 -8.61 1.53
CA ASP A 117 9.60 -9.56 1.18
C ASP A 117 10.95 -8.84 1.22
N GLY A 118 11.78 -9.12 2.21
CA GLY A 118 13.10 -8.49 2.38
C GLY A 118 14.09 -8.76 1.26
N MET A 119 13.82 -9.72 0.36
CA MET A 119 14.63 -9.99 -0.81
C MET A 119 14.26 -9.14 -2.02
N THR A 120 12.98 -8.87 -2.19
CA THR A 120 12.46 -8.19 -3.39
C THR A 120 11.92 -6.80 -3.11
N GLY A 121 11.63 -6.48 -1.85
CA GLY A 121 10.93 -5.26 -1.44
C GLY A 121 9.42 -5.28 -1.70
N ASP A 122 8.87 -6.40 -2.14
CA ASP A 122 7.44 -6.50 -2.45
C ASP A 122 6.58 -6.41 -1.18
N LEU A 123 5.57 -5.56 -1.20
CA LEU A 123 4.58 -5.50 -0.13
C LEU A 123 3.76 -6.81 -0.09
N ILE A 124 3.84 -7.51 1.03
CA ILE A 124 3.09 -8.75 1.29
C ILE A 124 1.76 -8.46 1.96
N LYS A 125 1.79 -7.66 3.02
CA LYS A 125 0.61 -7.29 3.81
C LYS A 125 0.80 -5.95 4.49
N ILE A 126 -0.29 -5.22 4.65
CA ILE A 126 -0.36 -3.99 5.44
C ILE A 126 -1.64 -4.00 6.26
N GLN A 127 -1.56 -3.44 7.46
CA GLN A 127 -2.70 -3.21 8.34
C GLN A 127 -2.58 -1.82 8.95
N LEU A 128 -3.57 -0.98 8.70
CA LEU A 128 -3.68 0.31 9.38
C LEU A 128 -4.08 0.06 10.84
N ARG A 129 -3.39 0.73 11.76
CA ARG A 129 -3.67 0.69 13.21
C ARG A 129 -3.72 2.12 13.73
N ASP A 130 -4.44 2.34 14.81
CA ASP A 130 -4.42 3.64 15.49
C ASP A 130 -3.03 3.97 16.05
N GLY A 131 -2.79 5.26 16.31
CA GLY A 131 -1.49 5.74 16.74
C GLY A 131 -1.04 5.25 18.12
N THR A 132 -1.93 4.73 18.97
CA THR A 132 -1.61 4.25 20.33
C THR A 132 -0.95 2.89 20.35
N GLN A 133 -1.01 2.14 19.25
CA GLN A 133 -0.52 0.76 19.20
C GLN A 133 1.00 0.69 19.36
N TYR A 134 1.46 -0.28 20.13
CA TYR A 134 2.88 -0.64 20.18
C TYR A 134 3.28 -1.43 18.94
N SER A 135 4.57 -1.38 18.57
CA SER A 135 5.10 -2.05 17.37
C SER A 135 4.74 -3.55 17.32
N CYS A 136 4.82 -4.26 18.45
CA CYS A 136 4.54 -5.70 18.52
C CYS A 136 3.06 -6.06 18.72
N THR A 137 2.16 -5.07 18.93
CA THR A 137 0.74 -5.37 19.14
C THR A 137 0.12 -6.01 17.90
N GLY A 138 -0.50 -7.18 18.05
CA GLY A 138 -1.21 -7.88 16.99
C GLY A 138 -0.33 -8.53 15.92
N VAL A 139 0.99 -8.57 16.11
CA VAL A 139 1.95 -9.13 15.13
C VAL A 139 1.65 -10.59 14.79
N VAL A 140 1.29 -11.41 15.78
CA VAL A 140 1.02 -12.83 15.56
C VAL A 140 -0.21 -13.00 14.65
N ASP A 141 -1.32 -12.35 14.98
CA ASP A 141 -2.56 -12.41 14.18
C ASP A 141 -2.36 -11.81 12.78
N PHE A 142 -1.49 -10.80 12.69
CA PHE A 142 -1.14 -10.19 11.42
C PHE A 142 -0.32 -11.15 10.55
N LEU A 143 0.67 -11.84 11.10
CA LEU A 143 1.57 -12.72 10.35
C LEU A 143 0.98 -14.10 10.07
N GLN A 144 0.12 -14.63 10.92
CA GLN A 144 -0.36 -16.01 10.79
C GLN A 144 -0.89 -16.35 9.39
N PRO A 145 -1.76 -15.54 8.75
CA PRO A 145 -2.22 -15.81 7.40
C PRO A 145 -1.10 -15.76 6.33
N VAL A 146 -0.06 -14.97 6.57
CA VAL A 146 1.11 -14.91 5.69
C VAL A 146 1.94 -16.18 5.82
N LEU A 147 2.19 -16.62 7.06
CA LEU A 147 2.93 -17.84 7.35
C LEU A 147 2.20 -19.07 6.79
N ASP A 148 0.88 -19.16 6.93
CA ASP A 148 0.08 -20.27 6.40
C ASP A 148 0.19 -20.42 4.88
N ILE A 149 0.27 -19.29 4.16
CA ILE A 149 0.46 -19.28 2.71
C ILE A 149 1.86 -19.75 2.32
N HIS A 150 2.88 -19.38 3.09
CA HIS A 150 4.27 -19.65 2.79
C HIS A 150 4.76 -21.01 3.34
N SER A 151 4.25 -21.46 4.49
CA SER A 151 4.64 -22.73 5.13
C SER A 151 4.38 -23.97 4.27
N ALA A 152 3.35 -23.91 3.42
CA ALA A 152 3.07 -24.99 2.46
C ALA A 152 4.16 -25.16 1.39
N ARG A 153 5.08 -24.19 1.23
CA ARG A 153 6.09 -24.16 0.18
C ARG A 153 7.52 -24.05 0.68
N TYR A 154 7.73 -23.51 1.88
CA TYR A 154 9.05 -23.24 2.43
C TYR A 154 9.16 -23.80 3.85
N HIS A 155 10.38 -24.26 4.19
CA HIS A 155 10.69 -24.50 5.61
C HIS A 155 10.86 -23.17 6.31
N ILE A 156 10.00 -22.91 7.30
CA ILE A 156 10.07 -21.68 8.12
C ILE A 156 11.24 -21.85 9.10
N GLN A 157 12.23 -20.97 9.01
CA GLN A 157 13.27 -20.79 10.02
C GLN A 157 13.06 -19.41 10.66
N THR A 158 12.99 -19.39 11.98
CA THR A 158 13.02 -18.15 12.76
C THR A 158 14.48 -17.85 13.12
N VAL A 159 14.94 -16.66 12.76
CA VAL A 159 16.25 -16.13 13.12
C VAL A 159 16.11 -15.20 14.32
#